data_9fac26c711a511f8618550e0fbdef527
#
_entry.id   9fac26c711a511f8618550e0fbdef527
#
_cell.length_a   1.000
_cell.length_b   1.000
_cell.length_c   1.000
_cell.angle_alpha   90.00
_cell.angle_beta   90.00
_cell.angle_gamma   90.00
#
_symmetry.space_group_name_H-M   'P 1'
#
loop_
_entity.id
_entity.type
_entity.pdbx_description
1 polymer ?
#
loop_
_entity_poly.entity_id
_entity_poly.type
_entity_poly.pdbx_seq_one_letter_code
_entity_poly.pdbx_strand_id
1 'polypeptide(L)'
;LYPLWLCIAATGVFAVVDFFFFASNLLKLLEGGWFPLLIGAVVFTLMVTWAKGRELLGKRQQEEAMDLGGFLHAVLVSPPARVEGTAVFLSPQVGAVPSALLHNLKHNKVLHAQNLFVSVHHHSVPWIGLDKRLRVQALGHDCWQVELNFGFKNEPDVPKALSLMAGQGCELEPMQTSYFLSRDTVIPSMNGGMAFWREKLFAQMHRNASGAADFLSLPNNAVVELGSKVAL
;
A
#
# COMPACT_ATOMS: atom_id res chain seq x y z
N LEU A 1 -2.03 25.73 -41.16
CA LEU A 1 -2.72 26.32 -40.00
C LEU A 1 -4.04 26.90 -40.50
N TYR A 2 -5.17 26.44 -39.96
CA TYR A 2 -6.48 26.98 -40.31
C TYR A 2 -6.65 28.39 -39.74
N PRO A 3 -7.36 29.28 -40.43
CA PRO A 3 -7.60 30.65 -39.94
C PRO A 3 -8.46 30.63 -38.68
N LEU A 4 -8.15 31.52 -37.72
CA LEU A 4 -8.76 31.57 -36.39
C LEU A 4 -10.30 31.66 -36.43
N TRP A 5 -10.85 32.44 -37.38
CA TRP A 5 -12.30 32.61 -37.52
C TRP A 5 -13.00 31.29 -37.87
N LEU A 6 -12.36 30.41 -38.65
CA LEU A 6 -12.93 29.11 -39.03
C LEU A 6 -12.94 28.15 -37.83
N CYS A 7 -11.89 28.20 -36.97
CA CYS A 7 -11.86 27.43 -35.74
C CYS A 7 -12.95 27.91 -34.77
N ILE A 8 -13.13 29.24 -34.61
CA ILE A 8 -14.17 29.82 -33.76
C ILE A 8 -15.57 29.46 -34.28
N ALA A 9 -15.80 29.57 -35.61
CA ALA A 9 -17.07 29.20 -36.19
C ALA A 9 -17.41 27.72 -36.00
N ALA A 10 -16.46 26.82 -36.27
CA ALA A 10 -16.65 25.39 -36.07
C ALA A 10 -16.92 25.07 -34.59
N THR A 11 -16.11 25.60 -33.65
CA THR A 11 -16.31 25.41 -32.22
C THR A 11 -17.64 25.98 -31.74
N GLY A 12 -18.05 27.13 -32.30
CA GLY A 12 -19.35 27.76 -32.01
C GLY A 12 -20.54 26.89 -32.41
N VAL A 13 -20.48 26.27 -33.60
CA VAL A 13 -21.53 25.34 -34.07
C VAL A 13 -21.62 24.13 -33.10
N PHE A 14 -20.50 23.52 -32.77
CA PHE A 14 -20.49 22.40 -31.80
C PHE A 14 -21.01 22.82 -30.43
N ALA A 15 -20.59 23.99 -29.93
CA ALA A 15 -21.06 24.50 -28.64
C ALA A 15 -22.58 24.72 -28.61
N VAL A 16 -23.17 25.19 -29.70
CA VAL A 16 -24.62 25.34 -29.84
C VAL A 16 -25.33 23.99 -29.83
N VAL A 17 -24.82 23.01 -30.56
CA VAL A 17 -25.36 21.64 -30.55
C VAL A 17 -25.29 21.04 -29.17
N ASP A 18 -24.12 21.13 -28.51
CA ASP A 18 -23.90 20.59 -27.15
C ASP A 18 -24.82 21.29 -26.13
N PHE A 19 -25.04 22.60 -26.27
CA PHE A 19 -25.99 23.32 -25.44
C PHE A 19 -27.42 22.81 -25.56
N PHE A 20 -27.90 22.54 -26.78
CA PHE A 20 -29.23 21.97 -26.98
C PHE A 20 -29.34 20.54 -26.41
N PHE A 21 -28.32 19.73 -26.60
CA PHE A 21 -28.28 18.39 -25.97
C PHE A 21 -28.28 18.49 -24.43
N PHE A 22 -27.49 19.39 -23.88
CA PHE A 22 -27.45 19.64 -22.43
C PHE A 22 -28.81 20.09 -21.90
N ALA A 23 -29.42 21.11 -22.55
CA ALA A 23 -30.72 21.62 -22.16
C ALA A 23 -31.84 20.56 -22.24
N SER A 24 -31.85 19.73 -23.29
CA SER A 24 -32.78 18.63 -23.45
C SER A 24 -32.61 17.56 -22.34
N ASN A 25 -31.37 17.23 -21.99
CA ASN A 25 -31.09 16.29 -20.88
C ASN A 25 -31.42 16.87 -19.51
N LEU A 26 -31.28 18.20 -19.32
CA LEU A 26 -31.65 18.86 -18.07
C LEU A 26 -33.15 18.74 -17.78
N LEU A 27 -34.01 18.79 -18.79
CA LEU A 27 -35.44 18.58 -18.64
C LEU A 27 -35.77 17.18 -18.14
N LYS A 28 -35.01 16.18 -18.57
CA LYS A 28 -35.17 14.77 -18.13
C LYS A 28 -34.73 14.55 -16.68
N LEU A 29 -34.06 15.52 -16.06
CA LEU A 29 -33.59 15.39 -14.67
C LEU A 29 -34.78 15.13 -13.71
N LEU A 30 -35.88 15.85 -13.92
CA LEU A 30 -37.09 15.69 -13.10
C LEU A 30 -37.87 14.41 -13.42
N GLU A 31 -37.70 13.82 -14.60
CA GLU A 31 -38.34 12.60 -15.06
C GLU A 31 -37.59 11.31 -14.68
N GLY A 32 -36.55 11.42 -13.84
CA GLY A 32 -35.75 10.27 -13.37
C GLY A 32 -34.24 10.39 -13.61
N GLY A 33 -33.76 11.42 -14.33
CA GLY A 33 -32.33 11.67 -14.55
C GLY A 33 -31.55 12.03 -13.29
N TRP A 34 -32.23 12.39 -12.20
CA TRP A 34 -31.62 12.64 -10.88
C TRP A 34 -31.02 11.37 -10.25
N PHE A 35 -31.59 10.19 -10.55
CA PHE A 35 -31.17 8.93 -9.93
C PHE A 35 -29.71 8.53 -10.25
N PRO A 36 -29.27 8.53 -11.53
CA PRO A 36 -27.86 8.32 -11.86
C PRO A 36 -26.93 9.36 -11.23
N LEU A 37 -27.35 10.62 -11.11
CA LEU A 37 -26.56 11.67 -10.48
C LEU A 37 -26.39 11.43 -8.97
N LEU A 38 -27.44 10.97 -8.29
CA LEU A 38 -27.37 10.59 -6.89
C LEU A 38 -26.40 9.43 -6.68
N ILE A 39 -26.49 8.38 -7.49
CA ILE A 39 -25.53 7.26 -7.45
C ILE A 39 -24.12 7.75 -7.71
N GLY A 40 -23.93 8.58 -8.73
CA GLY A 40 -22.65 9.21 -9.06
C GLY A 40 -22.08 10.00 -7.89
N ALA A 41 -22.90 10.81 -7.22
CA ALA A 41 -22.49 11.59 -6.04
C ALA A 41 -22.07 10.68 -4.87
N VAL A 42 -22.79 9.59 -4.62
CA VAL A 42 -22.45 8.61 -3.59
C VAL A 42 -21.10 7.96 -3.91
N VAL A 43 -20.93 7.41 -5.12
CA VAL A 43 -19.69 6.76 -5.55
C VAL A 43 -18.51 7.75 -5.52
N PHE A 44 -18.71 8.97 -6.01
CA PHE A 44 -17.70 10.03 -5.96
C PHE A 44 -17.27 10.34 -4.53
N THR A 45 -18.22 10.44 -3.60
CA THR A 45 -17.94 10.66 -2.18
C THR A 45 -17.11 9.53 -1.57
N LEU A 46 -17.43 8.27 -1.89
CA LEU A 46 -16.65 7.10 -1.46
C LEU A 46 -15.23 7.16 -2.03
N MET A 47 -15.07 7.42 -3.32
CA MET A 47 -13.75 7.51 -3.97
C MET A 47 -12.88 8.63 -3.39
N VAL A 48 -13.42 9.84 -3.23
CA VAL A 48 -12.69 10.98 -2.67
C VAL A 48 -12.36 10.74 -1.19
N THR A 49 -13.25 10.08 -0.45
CA THR A 49 -13.00 9.73 0.96
C THR A 49 -11.89 8.69 1.06
N TRP A 50 -11.91 7.66 0.19
CA TRP A 50 -10.85 6.66 0.12
C TRP A 50 -9.50 7.26 -0.23
N ALA A 51 -9.44 8.05 -1.31
CA ALA A 51 -8.21 8.71 -1.76
C ALA A 51 -7.59 9.59 -0.66
N LYS A 52 -8.42 10.43 -0.01
CA LYS A 52 -7.95 11.30 1.07
C LYS A 52 -7.53 10.53 2.31
N GLY A 53 -8.27 9.48 2.69
CA GLY A 53 -7.92 8.63 3.82
C GLY A 53 -6.60 7.89 3.61
N ARG A 54 -6.35 7.38 2.39
CA ARG A 54 -5.07 6.74 2.03
C ARG A 54 -3.89 7.73 2.07
N GLU A 55 -4.11 8.97 1.61
CA GLU A 55 -3.10 10.03 1.68
C GLU A 55 -2.71 10.33 3.13
N LEU A 56 -3.72 10.52 4.01
CA LEU A 56 -3.49 10.83 5.42
C LEU A 56 -2.79 9.67 6.15
N LEU A 57 -3.24 8.44 5.92
CA LEU A 57 -2.62 7.25 6.49
C LEU A 57 -1.15 7.12 6.07
N GLY A 58 -0.86 7.32 4.77
CA GLY A 58 0.51 7.30 4.26
C GLY A 58 1.40 8.37 4.87
N LYS A 59 0.88 9.59 5.06
CA LYS A 59 1.60 10.68 5.76
C LYS A 59 1.93 10.31 7.21
N ARG A 60 0.97 9.78 7.95
CA ARG A 60 1.20 9.31 9.33
C ARG A 60 2.26 8.23 9.41
N GLN A 61 2.17 7.21 8.56
CA GLN A 61 3.17 6.17 8.49
C GLN A 61 4.57 6.71 8.14
N GLN A 62 4.65 7.76 7.32
CA GLN A 62 5.90 8.40 6.97
C GLN A 62 6.48 9.27 8.11
N GLU A 63 5.62 9.98 8.86
CA GLU A 63 6.01 10.79 10.01
C GLU A 63 6.52 9.91 11.17
N GLU A 64 5.96 8.73 11.35
CA GLU A 64 6.32 7.75 12.39
C GLU A 64 7.47 6.82 11.97
N ALA A 65 7.91 6.88 10.71
CA ALA A 65 8.93 6.01 10.17
C ALA A 65 10.29 6.26 10.83
N MET A 66 10.87 5.21 11.43
CA MET A 66 12.23 5.21 11.96
C MET A 66 13.19 4.61 10.94
N ASP A 67 14.41 5.12 10.88
CA ASP A 67 15.46 4.55 10.02
C ASP A 67 15.85 3.14 10.49
N LEU A 68 15.75 2.19 9.56
CA LEU A 68 16.03 0.77 9.83
C LEU A 68 17.51 0.53 10.18
N GLY A 69 18.43 1.19 9.49
CA GLY A 69 19.86 1.01 9.71
C GLY A 69 20.29 1.46 11.11
N GLY A 70 19.90 2.67 11.49
CA GLY A 70 20.17 3.21 12.84
C GLY A 70 19.50 2.40 13.95
N PHE A 71 18.26 1.95 13.70
CA PHE A 71 17.54 1.10 14.65
C PHE A 71 18.22 -0.25 14.87
N LEU A 72 18.59 -0.95 13.80
CA LEU A 72 19.29 -2.24 13.89
C LEU A 72 20.64 -2.08 14.59
N HIS A 73 21.40 -1.04 14.29
CA HIS A 73 22.64 -0.77 14.97
C HIS A 73 22.43 -0.63 16.48
N ALA A 74 21.41 0.12 16.93
CA ALA A 74 21.08 0.28 18.34
C ALA A 74 20.65 -1.02 19.01
N VAL A 75 19.81 -1.83 18.35
CA VAL A 75 19.35 -3.13 18.87
C VAL A 75 20.49 -4.13 18.98
N LEU A 76 21.42 -4.11 18.03
CA LEU A 76 22.55 -5.05 17.98
C LEU A 76 23.69 -4.72 18.94
N VAL A 77 23.69 -3.54 19.59
CA VAL A 77 24.60 -3.25 20.73
C VAL A 77 24.31 -4.20 21.90
N SER A 78 23.04 -4.55 22.14
CA SER A 78 22.62 -5.56 23.10
C SER A 78 21.67 -6.54 22.41
N PRO A 79 22.21 -7.51 21.66
CA PRO A 79 21.40 -8.31 20.76
C PRO A 79 20.37 -9.15 21.52
N PRO A 80 19.11 -9.18 21.06
CA PRO A 80 18.10 -10.06 21.63
C PRO A 80 18.44 -11.53 21.32
N ALA A 81 17.78 -12.44 22.05
CA ALA A 81 17.90 -13.87 21.76
C ALA A 81 17.53 -14.17 20.33
N ARG A 82 18.26 -15.08 19.70
CA ARG A 82 17.94 -15.53 18.33
C ARG A 82 17.26 -16.89 18.36
N VAL A 83 16.24 -17.02 17.51
CA VAL A 83 15.53 -18.28 17.27
C VAL A 83 15.83 -18.78 15.85
N GLU A 84 15.78 -20.06 15.63
CA GLU A 84 16.01 -20.69 14.34
C GLU A 84 14.96 -20.23 13.30
N GLY A 85 15.34 -20.29 12.02
CA GLY A 85 14.50 -19.96 10.90
C GLY A 85 14.66 -18.54 10.38
N THR A 86 13.82 -18.19 9.41
CA THR A 86 13.83 -16.91 8.70
C THR A 86 12.57 -16.11 8.99
N ALA A 87 12.73 -14.86 9.39
CA ALA A 87 11.63 -13.90 9.50
C ALA A 87 11.63 -12.93 8.32
N VAL A 88 10.50 -12.83 7.64
CA VAL A 88 10.24 -11.86 6.57
C VAL A 88 9.30 -10.79 7.13
N PHE A 89 9.83 -9.60 7.44
CA PHE A 89 9.06 -8.47 7.91
C PHE A 89 8.65 -7.58 6.73
N LEU A 90 7.35 -7.50 6.46
CA LEU A 90 6.82 -6.63 5.39
C LEU A 90 6.68 -5.19 5.87
N SER A 91 7.25 -4.28 5.10
CA SER A 91 7.23 -2.83 5.35
C SER A 91 6.61 -2.10 4.17
N PRO A 92 5.74 -1.09 4.39
CA PRO A 92 5.22 -0.26 3.32
C PRO A 92 6.28 0.66 2.71
N GLN A 93 7.39 0.90 3.41
CA GLN A 93 8.45 1.84 3.00
C GLN A 93 9.82 1.18 3.06
N VAL A 94 10.66 1.49 2.07
CA VAL A 94 12.07 1.06 2.03
C VAL A 94 12.86 1.77 3.13
N GLY A 95 13.70 1.02 3.83
CA GLY A 95 14.59 1.59 4.87
C GLY A 95 13.87 2.03 6.15
N ALA A 96 12.56 1.80 6.27
CA ALA A 96 11.82 2.05 7.49
C ALA A 96 11.70 0.79 8.34
N VAL A 97 11.70 0.95 9.66
CA VAL A 97 11.50 -0.13 10.62
C VAL A 97 10.06 -0.65 10.50
N PRO A 98 9.84 -1.94 10.16
CA PRO A 98 8.50 -2.50 10.12
C PRO A 98 7.84 -2.48 11.50
N SER A 99 6.59 -2.04 11.61
CA SER A 99 5.84 -2.07 12.88
C SER A 99 5.76 -3.49 13.47
N ALA A 100 5.66 -4.50 12.60
CA ALA A 100 5.68 -5.91 13.01
C ALA A 100 7.00 -6.30 13.71
N LEU A 101 8.15 -5.75 13.27
CA LEU A 101 9.44 -5.96 13.98
C LEU A 101 9.42 -5.34 15.37
N LEU A 102 8.91 -4.11 15.52
CA LEU A 102 8.80 -3.44 16.81
C LEU A 102 7.92 -4.23 17.78
N HIS A 103 6.79 -4.72 17.31
CA HIS A 103 5.90 -5.58 18.12
C HIS A 103 6.57 -6.89 18.50
N ASN A 104 7.26 -7.56 17.57
CA ASN A 104 7.98 -8.80 17.86
C ASN A 104 9.07 -8.58 18.90
N LEU A 105 9.89 -7.54 18.77
CA LEU A 105 10.94 -7.22 19.73
C LEU A 105 10.37 -6.83 21.09
N LYS A 106 9.29 -6.05 21.13
CA LYS A 106 8.67 -5.59 22.38
C LYS A 106 8.07 -6.75 23.18
N HIS A 107 7.36 -7.66 22.51
CA HIS A 107 6.58 -8.70 23.17
C HIS A 107 7.33 -10.02 23.29
N ASN A 108 7.98 -10.48 22.24
CA ASN A 108 8.69 -11.75 22.18
C ASN A 108 10.17 -11.61 22.56
N LYS A 109 10.78 -10.42 22.40
CA LYS A 109 12.19 -10.12 22.70
C LYS A 109 13.18 -11.00 21.94
N VAL A 110 12.82 -11.44 20.73
CA VAL A 110 13.63 -12.32 19.89
C VAL A 110 13.78 -11.74 18.48
N LEU A 111 14.89 -12.11 17.83
CA LEU A 111 15.08 -12.03 16.38
C LEU A 111 15.25 -13.45 15.84
N HIS A 112 14.97 -13.67 14.57
CA HIS A 112 15.27 -14.94 13.90
C HIS A 112 16.75 -15.01 13.51
N ALA A 113 17.22 -16.22 13.18
CA ALA A 113 18.57 -16.41 12.67
C ALA A 113 18.79 -15.55 11.44
N GLN A 114 17.81 -15.52 10.51
CA GLN A 114 17.80 -14.66 9.35
C GLN A 114 16.60 -13.70 9.40
N ASN A 115 16.81 -12.43 9.03
CA ASN A 115 15.76 -11.41 9.04
C ASN A 115 15.77 -10.62 7.73
N LEU A 116 14.66 -10.67 6.99
CA LEU A 116 14.47 -9.94 5.74
C LEU A 116 13.45 -8.82 5.94
N PHE A 117 13.82 -7.61 5.60
CA PHE A 117 12.93 -6.44 5.61
C PHE A 117 12.50 -6.15 4.19
N VAL A 118 11.27 -6.56 3.86
CA VAL A 118 10.77 -6.61 2.50
C VAL A 118 9.81 -5.46 2.24
N SER A 119 10.08 -4.66 1.23
CA SER A 119 9.19 -3.62 0.72
C SER A 119 8.72 -3.97 -0.68
N VAL A 120 7.41 -3.85 -0.92
CA VAL A 120 6.77 -4.19 -2.21
C VAL A 120 6.30 -2.92 -2.90
N HIS A 121 6.79 -2.68 -4.11
CA HIS A 121 6.45 -1.52 -4.92
C HIS A 121 5.72 -1.92 -6.19
N HIS A 122 4.61 -1.22 -6.45
CA HIS A 122 3.84 -1.34 -7.68
C HIS A 122 4.10 -0.13 -8.57
N HIS A 123 4.59 -0.42 -9.77
CA HIS A 123 4.91 0.60 -10.76
C HIS A 123 3.78 0.74 -11.79
N SER A 124 3.67 1.92 -12.41
CA SER A 124 2.69 2.22 -13.46
C SER A 124 2.99 1.58 -14.83
N VAL A 125 4.06 0.76 -14.91
CA VAL A 125 4.36 -0.06 -16.10
C VAL A 125 3.65 -1.41 -16.03
N PRO A 126 3.23 -2.00 -17.17
CA PRO A 126 2.50 -3.26 -17.14
C PRO A 126 3.32 -4.43 -16.59
N TRP A 127 4.57 -4.54 -16.99
CA TRP A 127 5.44 -5.65 -16.61
C TRP A 127 6.81 -5.19 -16.17
N ILE A 128 7.34 -5.82 -15.10
CA ILE A 128 8.75 -5.71 -14.69
C ILE A 128 9.37 -7.09 -14.83
N GLY A 129 10.49 -7.18 -15.55
CA GLY A 129 11.26 -8.40 -15.75
C GLY A 129 11.89 -8.91 -14.45
N LEU A 130 12.25 -10.18 -14.42
CA LEU A 130 12.84 -10.82 -13.23
C LEU A 130 14.17 -10.20 -12.81
N ASP A 131 14.93 -9.68 -13.77
CA ASP A 131 16.22 -8.98 -13.58
C ASP A 131 16.11 -7.68 -12.76
N LYS A 132 14.95 -7.02 -12.81
CA LYS A 132 14.67 -5.74 -12.11
C LYS A 132 13.68 -5.91 -10.96
N ARG A 133 13.16 -7.11 -10.76
CA ARG A 133 12.12 -7.39 -9.77
C ARG A 133 12.64 -7.34 -8.36
N LEU A 134 13.87 -7.79 -8.15
CA LEU A 134 14.48 -7.96 -6.85
C LEU A 134 15.71 -7.07 -6.72
N ARG A 135 15.78 -6.29 -5.64
CA ARG A 135 16.98 -5.58 -5.20
C ARG A 135 17.25 -5.97 -3.75
N VAL A 136 18.47 -6.44 -3.47
CA VAL A 136 18.89 -6.91 -2.15
C VAL A 136 20.05 -6.08 -1.65
N GLN A 137 19.99 -5.68 -0.40
CA GLN A 137 21.07 -4.99 0.31
C GLN A 137 21.33 -5.69 1.64
N ALA A 138 22.53 -6.18 1.85
CA ALA A 138 22.94 -6.72 3.14
C ALA A 138 23.13 -5.60 4.17
N LEU A 139 22.50 -5.75 5.33
CA LEU A 139 22.63 -4.81 6.46
C LEU A 139 23.59 -5.35 7.55
N GLY A 140 24.15 -6.54 7.35
CA GLY A 140 24.99 -7.24 8.33
C GLY A 140 24.17 -8.03 9.35
N HIS A 141 24.86 -8.86 10.13
CA HIS A 141 24.26 -9.68 11.20
C HIS A 141 23.03 -10.50 10.77
N ASP A 142 23.11 -11.15 9.60
CA ASP A 142 22.02 -11.94 9.01
C ASP A 142 20.71 -11.15 8.84
N CYS A 143 20.85 -9.86 8.48
CA CYS A 143 19.76 -8.95 8.16
C CYS A 143 19.91 -8.44 6.73
N TRP A 144 18.81 -8.46 5.96
CA TRP A 144 18.78 -8.00 4.57
C TRP A 144 17.59 -7.06 4.35
N GLN A 145 17.84 -6.00 3.62
CA GLN A 145 16.79 -5.16 3.06
C GLN A 145 16.50 -5.63 1.64
N VAL A 146 15.24 -5.86 1.34
CA VAL A 146 14.79 -6.41 0.06
C VAL A 146 13.69 -5.53 -0.52
N GLU A 147 13.90 -5.07 -1.75
CA GLU A 147 12.90 -4.34 -2.49
C GLU A 147 12.35 -5.23 -3.61
N LEU A 148 11.05 -5.42 -3.62
CA LEU A 148 10.33 -6.14 -4.66
C LEU A 148 9.55 -5.17 -5.53
N ASN A 149 9.79 -5.24 -6.84
CA ASN A 149 9.19 -4.35 -7.82
C ASN A 149 8.28 -5.13 -8.76
N PHE A 150 7.00 -4.74 -8.83
CA PHE A 150 6.00 -5.34 -9.69
C PHE A 150 5.37 -4.30 -10.60
N GLY A 151 5.11 -4.67 -11.86
CA GLY A 151 4.23 -3.92 -12.74
C GLY A 151 2.77 -4.23 -12.44
N PHE A 152 1.83 -3.39 -12.91
CA PHE A 152 0.42 -3.55 -12.56
C PHE A 152 -0.25 -4.82 -13.14
N LYS A 153 0.40 -5.51 -14.09
CA LYS A 153 -0.03 -6.82 -14.63
C LYS A 153 0.77 -8.00 -14.05
N ASN A 154 1.80 -7.74 -13.23
CA ASN A 154 2.49 -8.81 -12.55
C ASN A 154 1.65 -9.30 -11.36
N GLU A 155 1.62 -10.60 -11.14
CA GLU A 155 1.14 -11.19 -9.89
C GLU A 155 2.14 -10.89 -8.77
N PRO A 156 1.74 -10.26 -7.65
CA PRO A 156 2.64 -9.92 -6.55
C PRO A 156 2.84 -11.14 -5.61
N ASP A 157 3.48 -12.18 -6.12
CA ASP A 157 3.84 -13.38 -5.37
C ASP A 157 5.19 -13.14 -4.67
N VAL A 158 5.13 -12.79 -3.39
CA VAL A 158 6.32 -12.47 -2.57
C VAL A 158 7.17 -13.71 -2.32
N PRO A 159 6.65 -14.88 -1.90
CA PRO A 159 7.44 -16.10 -1.73
C PRO A 159 8.23 -16.47 -2.98
N LYS A 160 7.58 -16.46 -4.13
CA LYS A 160 8.22 -16.75 -5.43
C LYS A 160 9.27 -15.69 -5.81
N ALA A 161 9.02 -14.41 -5.53
CA ALA A 161 10.00 -13.37 -5.78
C ALA A 161 11.23 -13.50 -4.86
N LEU A 162 11.03 -13.87 -3.60
CA LEU A 162 12.12 -14.10 -2.65
C LEU A 162 12.94 -15.35 -2.98
N SER A 163 12.36 -16.35 -3.63
CA SER A 163 13.14 -17.52 -4.09
C SER A 163 14.22 -17.16 -5.12
N LEU A 164 14.12 -15.99 -5.77
CA LEU A 164 15.18 -15.48 -6.67
C LEU A 164 16.44 -15.03 -5.91
N MET A 165 16.40 -14.93 -4.56
CA MET A 165 17.57 -14.65 -3.71
C MET A 165 18.52 -15.85 -3.59
N ALA A 166 18.11 -17.03 -4.00
CA ALA A 166 18.95 -18.23 -3.97
C ALA A 166 20.28 -17.96 -4.71
N GLY A 167 21.40 -18.15 -4.02
CA GLY A 167 22.73 -17.84 -4.54
C GLY A 167 23.28 -16.45 -4.21
N GLN A 168 22.51 -15.57 -3.55
CA GLN A 168 22.98 -14.27 -3.07
C GLN A 168 23.35 -14.26 -1.58
N GLY A 169 23.60 -15.44 -0.99
CA GLY A 169 24.01 -15.57 0.42
C GLY A 169 22.84 -15.66 1.41
N CYS A 170 21.61 -15.73 0.92
CA CYS A 170 20.42 -15.97 1.72
C CYS A 170 19.60 -17.10 1.10
N GLU A 171 19.62 -18.24 1.72
CA GLU A 171 18.78 -19.38 1.32
C GLU A 171 17.50 -19.37 2.18
N LEU A 172 16.35 -19.37 1.50
CA LEU A 172 15.04 -19.37 2.13
C LEU A 172 14.49 -20.80 2.12
N GLU A 173 14.34 -21.37 3.30
CA GLU A 173 13.62 -22.64 3.48
C GLU A 173 12.13 -22.35 3.73
N PRO A 174 11.22 -22.73 2.82
CA PRO A 174 9.80 -22.38 2.96
C PRO A 174 9.17 -22.86 4.27
N MET A 175 9.60 -24.02 4.78
CA MET A 175 9.08 -24.60 6.02
C MET A 175 9.59 -23.92 7.29
N GLN A 176 10.67 -23.14 7.20
CA GLN A 176 11.28 -22.41 8.31
C GLN A 176 11.11 -20.89 8.17
N THR A 177 10.32 -20.44 7.19
CA THR A 177 10.11 -19.03 6.91
C THR A 177 8.77 -18.56 7.48
N SER A 178 8.79 -17.50 8.29
CA SER A 178 7.60 -16.83 8.81
C SER A 178 7.48 -15.42 8.27
N TYR A 179 6.27 -15.05 7.82
CA TYR A 179 5.97 -13.73 7.26
C TYR A 179 5.24 -12.88 8.28
N PHE A 180 5.84 -11.78 8.68
CA PHE A 180 5.31 -10.85 9.67
C PHE A 180 4.74 -9.62 8.97
N LEU A 181 3.44 -9.39 9.16
CA LEU A 181 2.72 -8.22 8.63
C LEU A 181 2.15 -7.38 9.76
N SER A 182 2.10 -6.07 9.53
CA SER A 182 1.30 -5.17 10.36
C SER A 182 -0.08 -4.98 9.72
N ARG A 183 -1.13 -5.19 10.52
CA ARG A 183 -2.50 -4.87 10.13
C ARG A 183 -2.92 -3.59 10.85
N ASP A 184 -2.93 -2.48 10.11
CA ASP A 184 -3.29 -1.19 10.68
C ASP A 184 -4.82 -1.07 10.83
N THR A 185 -5.25 -0.82 12.06
CA THR A 185 -6.64 -0.48 12.36
C THR A 185 -6.76 1.03 12.48
N VAL A 186 -7.47 1.64 11.54
CA VAL A 186 -7.68 3.09 11.53
C VAL A 186 -8.70 3.47 12.59
N ILE A 187 -8.31 4.41 13.47
CA ILE A 187 -9.18 5.02 14.47
C ILE A 187 -9.49 6.45 14.04
N PRO A 188 -10.78 6.81 13.87
CA PRO A 188 -11.15 8.20 13.61
C PRO A 188 -10.74 9.12 14.76
N SER A 189 -10.16 10.28 14.46
CA SER A 189 -9.79 11.30 15.43
C SER A 189 -10.50 12.63 15.15
N MET A 190 -10.65 13.51 16.16
CA MET A 190 -11.33 14.79 15.95
C MET A 190 -10.49 15.82 15.16
N ASN A 191 -9.18 15.53 14.94
CA ASN A 191 -8.22 16.43 14.28
C ASN A 191 -7.54 15.79 13.05
N GLY A 192 -8.16 14.79 12.44
CA GLY A 192 -7.53 13.90 11.46
C GLY A 192 -7.42 14.42 10.03
N GLY A 193 -7.68 15.69 9.75
CA GLY A 193 -7.47 16.27 8.41
C GLY A 193 -8.62 16.07 7.43
N MET A 194 -9.73 15.41 7.82
CA MET A 194 -11.00 15.37 7.09
C MET A 194 -12.19 15.38 8.07
N ALA A 195 -13.40 15.59 7.56
CA ALA A 195 -14.61 15.60 8.38
C ALA A 195 -14.80 14.25 9.09
N PHE A 196 -15.18 14.25 10.37
CA PHE A 196 -15.27 13.07 11.23
C PHE A 196 -16.13 11.93 10.67
N TRP A 197 -17.26 12.25 10.00
CA TRP A 197 -18.09 11.23 9.35
C TRP A 197 -17.38 10.54 8.20
N ARG A 198 -16.51 11.28 7.46
CA ARG A 198 -15.69 10.70 6.39
C ARG A 198 -14.58 9.82 6.95
N GLU A 199 -14.00 10.18 8.09
CA GLU A 199 -13.01 9.34 8.77
C GLU A 199 -13.63 8.00 9.22
N LYS A 200 -14.85 8.04 9.78
CA LYS A 200 -15.60 6.82 10.11
C LYS A 200 -15.88 5.96 8.87
N LEU A 201 -16.28 6.60 7.78
CA LEU A 201 -16.52 5.93 6.51
C LEU A 201 -15.22 5.28 5.97
N PHE A 202 -14.13 6.02 5.99
CA PHE A 202 -12.81 5.51 5.58
C PHE A 202 -12.37 4.33 6.47
N ALA A 203 -12.48 4.45 7.78
CA ALA A 203 -12.13 3.38 8.71
C ALA A 203 -12.93 2.09 8.44
N GLN A 204 -14.23 2.24 8.11
CA GLN A 204 -15.06 1.09 7.74
C GLN A 204 -14.66 0.48 6.39
N MET A 205 -14.40 1.31 5.37
CA MET A 205 -13.90 0.85 4.07
C MET A 205 -12.54 0.15 4.22
N HIS A 206 -11.62 0.74 5.00
CA HIS A 206 -10.28 0.19 5.24
C HIS A 206 -10.34 -1.16 5.95
N ARG A 207 -11.23 -1.33 6.92
CA ARG A 207 -11.45 -2.60 7.63
C ARG A 207 -11.92 -3.71 6.69
N ASN A 208 -12.74 -3.35 5.68
CA ASN A 208 -13.32 -4.30 4.72
C ASN A 208 -12.43 -4.50 3.48
N ALA A 209 -11.32 -3.77 3.37
CA ALA A 209 -10.36 -3.97 2.28
C ALA A 209 -9.66 -5.34 2.43
N SER A 210 -9.31 -5.95 1.30
CA SER A 210 -8.57 -7.22 1.26
C SER A 210 -7.29 -7.15 2.08
N GLY A 211 -6.97 -8.24 2.77
CA GLY A 211 -5.74 -8.37 3.54
C GLY A 211 -4.49 -8.29 2.65
N ALA A 212 -3.42 -7.73 3.18
CA ALA A 212 -2.14 -7.69 2.46
C ALA A 212 -1.57 -9.10 2.24
N ALA A 213 -1.85 -10.05 3.14
CA ALA A 213 -1.40 -11.44 3.03
C ALA A 213 -1.93 -12.11 1.76
N ASP A 214 -3.25 -12.00 1.50
CA ASP A 214 -3.87 -12.57 0.29
C ASP A 214 -3.35 -11.89 -0.97
N PHE A 215 -3.24 -10.56 -0.94
CA PHE A 215 -2.77 -9.79 -2.09
C PHE A 215 -1.31 -10.12 -2.47
N LEU A 216 -0.46 -10.45 -1.50
CA LEU A 216 0.95 -10.79 -1.69
C LEU A 216 1.20 -12.29 -1.84
N SER A 217 0.13 -13.09 -1.97
CA SER A 217 0.16 -14.55 -2.13
C SER A 217 0.96 -15.26 -1.05
N LEU A 218 0.87 -14.79 0.20
CA LEU A 218 1.61 -15.40 1.32
C LEU A 218 0.93 -16.71 1.77
N PRO A 219 1.72 -17.74 2.17
CA PRO A 219 1.16 -18.99 2.66
C PRO A 219 0.49 -18.81 4.02
N ASN A 220 -0.80 -19.13 4.12
CA ASN A 220 -1.64 -18.87 5.30
C ASN A 220 -1.09 -19.47 6.61
N ASN A 221 -0.37 -20.60 6.51
CA ASN A 221 0.21 -21.28 7.67
C ASN A 221 1.53 -20.67 8.17
N ALA A 222 2.11 -19.72 7.43
CA ALA A 222 3.38 -19.09 7.77
C ALA A 222 3.24 -17.56 8.02
N VAL A 223 2.01 -17.05 8.04
CA VAL A 223 1.72 -15.62 8.25
C VAL A 223 1.43 -15.33 9.71
N VAL A 224 2.08 -14.30 10.24
CA VAL A 224 1.83 -13.70 11.56
C VAL A 224 1.38 -12.26 11.36
N GLU A 225 0.09 -11.99 11.58
CA GLU A 225 -0.45 -10.63 11.54
C GLU A 225 -0.40 -9.99 12.93
N LEU A 226 0.25 -8.83 13.01
CA LEU A 226 0.34 -8.03 14.22
C LEU A 226 -0.47 -6.75 14.05
N GLY A 227 -1.49 -6.58 14.90
CA GLY A 227 -2.38 -5.44 14.84
C GLY A 227 -1.76 -4.17 15.43
N SER A 228 -1.73 -3.08 14.66
CA SER A 228 -1.43 -1.74 15.15
C SER A 228 -2.64 -0.82 15.00
N LYS A 229 -2.73 0.22 15.84
CA LYS A 229 -3.81 1.21 15.81
C LYS A 229 -3.22 2.53 15.37
N VAL A 230 -3.75 3.08 14.28
CA VAL A 230 -3.31 4.36 13.72
C VAL A 230 -4.47 5.36 13.81
N ALA A 231 -4.25 6.48 14.51
CA ALA A 231 -5.18 7.60 14.55
C ALA A 231 -4.95 8.51 13.33
N LEU A 232 -6.01 8.85 12.61
CA LEU A 232 -5.96 9.78 11.48
C LEU A 232 -5.96 11.23 11.95
#